data_1dd180d30ae030aa9a6a57365d086f77
#
_entry.id   1dd180d30ae030aa9a6a57365d086f77
#
_cell.length_a   1.000
_cell.length_b   1.000
_cell.length_c   1.000
_cell.angle_alpha   90.00
_cell.angle_beta   90.00
_cell.angle_gamma   90.00
#
_symmetry.space_group_name_H-M   'P 1'
#
loop_
_entity.id
_entity.type
_entity.pdbx_description
1 polymer ?
#
loop_
_entity_poly.entity_id
_entity_poly.type
_entity_poly.pdbx_seq_one_letter_code
_entity_poly.pdbx_strand_id
1 'polypeptide(L)'
;EFIQQQYGTASIGYLIFLPVEGASYSILHYLEDGGNYLNEFSCLYLYDSYAGEKTYNSPTVYAHEILHLFGAADLYVGSRDAFVTQPLAQYVLNTWPDAIMYYTYNSDNGISYDHIEKTLCPLTAYRLGLVDSFPGSEQFPAATQDPPGVFSNGAGQNWTASDEAT
;
A
#
# COMPACT_ATOMS: atom_id res chain seq x y z
N GLU A 1 11.55 10.50 19.02
CA GLU A 1 11.46 11.83 19.66
C GLU A 1 12.12 12.94 18.85
N PHE A 2 13.37 12.78 18.33
CA PHE A 2 14.05 13.83 17.54
C PHE A 2 13.28 14.24 16.27
N ILE A 3 12.86 13.28 15.46
CA ILE A 3 12.12 13.54 14.21
C ILE A 3 10.76 14.17 14.54
N GLN A 4 10.06 13.67 15.54
CA GLN A 4 8.79 14.23 16.00
C GLN A 4 8.94 15.69 16.48
N GLN A 5 10.00 15.99 17.22
CA GLN A 5 10.30 17.35 17.64
C GLN A 5 10.74 18.24 16.48
N GLN A 6 11.50 17.69 15.53
CA GLN A 6 12.04 18.43 14.39
C GLN A 6 10.99 18.76 13.32
N TYR A 7 10.09 17.83 13.05
CA TYR A 7 9.14 17.89 11.92
C TYR A 7 7.68 17.95 12.33
N GLY A 8 7.37 17.86 13.61
CA GLY A 8 5.99 17.95 14.13
C GLY A 8 5.11 16.75 13.79
N THR A 9 5.67 15.66 13.25
CA THR A 9 4.93 14.46 12.87
C THR A 9 5.07 13.34 13.89
N ALA A 10 3.98 12.64 14.15
CA ALA A 10 3.96 11.43 14.97
C ALA A 10 4.12 10.14 14.12
N SER A 11 3.95 10.23 12.81
CA SER A 11 4.00 9.09 11.88
C SER A 11 5.28 9.10 11.07
N ILE A 12 6.02 7.99 11.09
CA ILE A 12 7.30 7.85 10.41
C ILE A 12 7.29 6.50 9.72
N GLY A 13 7.37 6.51 8.39
CA GLY A 13 7.62 5.32 7.58
C GLY A 13 9.08 5.22 7.19
N TYR A 14 9.67 4.03 7.27
CA TYR A 14 11.05 3.79 6.85
C TYR A 14 11.09 3.12 5.49
N LEU A 15 11.88 3.66 4.57
CA LEU A 15 12.15 3.05 3.28
C LEU A 15 13.60 2.52 3.28
N ILE A 16 13.75 1.21 3.15
CA ILE A 16 15.03 0.51 3.16
C ILE A 16 15.32 0.01 1.75
N PHE A 17 16.22 0.68 1.04
CA PHE A 17 16.64 0.27 -0.29
C PHE A 17 17.78 -0.73 -0.22
N LEU A 18 17.61 -1.90 -0.83
CA LEU A 18 18.56 -2.99 -0.84
C LEU A 18 19.08 -3.21 -2.27
N PRO A 19 20.39 -3.02 -2.55
CA PRO A 19 20.96 -3.18 -3.88
C PRO A 19 21.22 -4.67 -4.22
N VAL A 20 20.28 -5.52 -3.85
CA VAL A 20 20.32 -6.98 -4.06
C VAL A 20 19.00 -7.44 -4.68
N GLU A 21 18.95 -8.72 -5.08
CA GLU A 21 17.77 -9.38 -5.59
C GLU A 21 16.84 -9.80 -4.46
N GLY A 22 15.54 -9.63 -4.67
CA GLY A 22 14.50 -10.02 -3.70
C GLY A 22 13.12 -9.53 -4.11
N ALA A 23 12.11 -10.00 -3.38
CA ALA A 23 10.76 -9.46 -3.48
C ALA A 23 10.60 -8.30 -2.51
N SER A 24 10.23 -7.12 -3.01
CA SER A 24 9.91 -5.97 -2.16
C SER A 24 8.69 -6.28 -1.31
N TYR A 25 8.67 -5.74 -0.10
CA TYR A 25 7.55 -5.94 0.83
C TYR A 25 7.48 -4.81 1.85
N SER A 26 6.29 -4.64 2.42
CA SER A 26 6.04 -3.72 3.52
C SER A 26 5.57 -4.44 4.76
N ILE A 27 5.96 -3.93 5.90
CA ILE A 27 5.49 -4.38 7.21
C ILE A 27 4.77 -3.22 7.88
N LEU A 28 3.50 -3.47 8.18
CA LEU A 28 2.67 -2.65 9.04
C LEU A 28 2.51 -3.41 10.35
N HIS A 29 3.08 -2.92 11.41
CA HIS A 29 2.78 -3.44 12.73
C HIS A 29 1.68 -2.60 13.38
N TYR A 30 0.51 -3.19 13.51
CA TYR A 30 -0.49 -2.72 14.45
C TYR A 30 0.06 -3.05 15.85
N LEU A 31 0.52 -2.04 16.56
CA LEU A 31 1.12 -2.21 17.87
C LEU A 31 0.05 -2.37 18.95
N GLU A 32 -0.53 -3.55 19.06
CA GLU A 32 -1.33 -3.90 20.26
C GLU A 32 -0.45 -4.05 21.51
N ASP A 33 0.86 -4.19 21.36
CA ASP A 33 1.80 -4.59 22.43
C ASP A 33 2.90 -3.58 22.78
N GLY A 34 2.70 -2.28 22.58
CA GLY A 34 3.69 -1.26 22.98
C GLY A 34 5.04 -1.38 22.27
N GLY A 35 5.03 -1.86 21.04
CA GLY A 35 6.21 -2.16 20.26
C GLY A 35 6.98 -0.92 19.77
N ASN A 36 8.14 -1.15 19.21
CA ASN A 36 9.06 -0.14 18.74
C ASN A 36 8.57 0.53 17.45
N TYR A 37 8.76 1.83 17.33
CA TYR A 37 8.52 2.64 16.12
C TYR A 37 9.27 2.18 14.85
N LEU A 38 10.14 1.19 14.95
CA LEU A 38 10.88 0.61 13.82
C LEU A 38 10.10 -0.48 13.06
N ASN A 39 8.81 -0.65 13.35
CA ASN A 39 8.03 -1.76 12.80
C ASN A 39 7.20 -1.39 11.56
N GLU A 40 7.21 -0.14 11.12
CA GLU A 40 6.55 0.31 9.89
C GLU A 40 7.62 0.66 8.86
N PHE A 41 7.85 -0.25 7.93
CA PHE A 41 8.87 -0.05 6.90
C PHE A 41 8.56 -0.81 5.62
N SER A 42 9.08 -0.30 4.51
CA SER A 42 9.16 -1.00 3.24
C SER A 42 10.59 -1.40 2.94
N CYS A 43 10.83 -2.68 2.69
CA CYS A 43 12.06 -3.18 2.09
C CYS A 43 11.91 -3.18 0.58
N LEU A 44 12.68 -2.34 -0.09
CA LEU A 44 12.65 -2.11 -1.52
C LEU A 44 13.90 -2.70 -2.16
N TYR A 45 13.73 -3.82 -2.84
CA TYR A 45 14.81 -4.52 -3.51
C TYR A 45 15.05 -3.91 -4.89
N LEU A 46 16.31 -3.70 -5.25
CA LEU A 46 16.65 -3.10 -6.53
C LEU A 46 16.38 -4.03 -7.70
N TYR A 47 16.49 -5.33 -7.49
CA TYR A 47 16.30 -6.35 -8.53
C TYR A 47 15.19 -7.32 -8.15
N ASP A 48 14.40 -7.70 -9.16
CA ASP A 48 13.34 -8.68 -9.02
C ASP A 48 13.90 -10.10 -8.92
N SER A 49 13.33 -10.92 -8.05
CA SER A 49 13.67 -12.33 -7.88
C SER A 49 12.87 -13.29 -8.75
N TYR A 50 11.82 -12.80 -9.41
CA TYR A 50 10.87 -13.67 -10.13
C TYR A 50 11.26 -13.96 -11.59
N ALA A 51 12.03 -13.11 -12.20
CA ALA A 51 12.24 -13.17 -13.65
C ALA A 51 13.33 -14.16 -14.13
N GLY A 52 14.06 -14.81 -13.22
CA GLY A 52 15.18 -15.70 -13.58
C GLY A 52 16.38 -14.99 -14.23
N GLU A 53 16.19 -13.77 -14.67
CA GLU A 53 17.21 -12.84 -15.10
C GLU A 53 17.16 -11.64 -14.14
N LYS A 54 18.32 -11.07 -13.87
CA LYS A 54 18.45 -9.92 -12.98
C LYS A 54 17.85 -8.68 -13.61
N THR A 55 16.57 -8.43 -13.36
CA THR A 55 15.85 -7.25 -13.84
C THR A 55 15.66 -6.25 -12.71
N TYR A 56 15.64 -4.96 -13.04
CA TYR A 56 15.34 -3.92 -12.05
C TYR A 56 13.85 -3.98 -11.66
N ASN A 57 13.56 -3.75 -10.39
CA ASN A 57 12.20 -3.43 -9.97
C ASN A 57 11.78 -2.06 -10.51
N SER A 58 10.54 -1.96 -10.97
CA SER A 58 9.99 -0.71 -11.49
C SER A 58 9.61 0.26 -10.37
N PRO A 59 9.51 1.57 -10.65
CA PRO A 59 8.95 2.54 -9.71
C PRO A 59 7.55 2.18 -9.22
N THR A 60 6.78 1.45 -10.03
CA THR A 60 5.43 0.97 -9.68
C THR A 60 5.46 -0.02 -8.51
N VAL A 61 6.47 -0.92 -8.46
CA VAL A 61 6.65 -1.84 -7.32
C VAL A 61 6.92 -1.04 -6.04
N TYR A 62 7.79 -0.05 -6.11
CA TYR A 62 8.11 0.77 -4.94
C TYR A 62 6.90 1.59 -4.48
N ALA A 63 6.14 2.17 -5.41
CA ALA A 63 4.92 2.89 -5.07
C ALA A 63 3.86 1.98 -4.43
N HIS A 64 3.68 0.75 -4.94
CA HIS A 64 2.81 -0.27 -4.34
C HIS A 64 3.19 -0.53 -2.87
N GLU A 65 4.46 -0.80 -2.61
CA GLU A 65 4.95 -1.07 -1.26
C GLU A 65 4.82 0.14 -0.33
N ILE A 66 5.08 1.34 -0.83
CA ILE A 66 4.93 2.57 -0.04
C ILE A 66 3.45 2.79 0.32
N LEU A 67 2.52 2.52 -0.59
CA LEU A 67 1.09 2.66 -0.33
C LEU A 67 0.59 1.79 0.82
N HIS A 68 1.23 0.64 1.06
CA HIS A 68 0.93 -0.17 2.24
C HIS A 68 1.19 0.59 3.54
N LEU A 69 2.23 1.42 3.62
CA LEU A 69 2.51 2.24 4.82
C LEU A 69 1.40 3.24 5.13
N PHE A 70 0.56 3.55 4.15
CA PHE A 70 -0.63 4.39 4.29
C PHE A 70 -1.93 3.59 4.43
N GLY A 71 -1.85 2.26 4.59
CA GLY A 71 -3.00 1.38 4.82
C GLY A 71 -3.68 0.86 3.55
N ALA A 72 -3.07 0.99 2.38
CA ALA A 72 -3.57 0.34 1.19
C ALA A 72 -3.44 -1.18 1.32
N ALA A 73 -4.53 -1.90 1.03
CA ALA A 73 -4.55 -3.34 1.01
C ALA A 73 -4.19 -3.88 -0.37
N ASP A 74 -3.56 -5.06 -0.40
CA ASP A 74 -3.48 -5.86 -1.61
C ASP A 74 -4.88 -6.24 -2.12
N LEU A 75 -5.17 -6.01 -3.38
CA LEU A 75 -6.50 -6.26 -3.95
C LEU A 75 -6.57 -7.51 -4.84
N TYR A 76 -5.56 -8.37 -4.80
CA TYR A 76 -5.53 -9.63 -5.54
C TYR A 76 -5.98 -10.83 -4.69
N VAL A 77 -6.27 -11.94 -5.36
CA VAL A 77 -6.65 -13.20 -4.69
C VAL A 77 -5.49 -13.73 -3.84
N GLY A 78 -5.75 -13.99 -2.57
CA GLY A 78 -4.73 -14.43 -1.62
C GLY A 78 -4.12 -13.29 -0.78
N SER A 79 -4.66 -12.08 -0.89
CA SER A 79 -4.38 -10.99 0.04
C SER A 79 -4.56 -11.43 1.50
N ARG A 80 -3.77 -10.85 2.39
CA ARG A 80 -3.90 -11.06 3.84
C ARG A 80 -5.08 -10.32 4.46
N ASP A 81 -5.60 -9.32 3.76
CA ASP A 81 -6.74 -8.52 4.21
C ASP A 81 -8.05 -9.31 4.08
N ALA A 82 -8.69 -9.58 5.21
CA ALA A 82 -9.87 -10.46 5.28
C ALA A 82 -11.06 -9.97 4.43
N PHE A 83 -11.15 -8.67 4.17
CA PHE A 83 -12.20 -8.11 3.32
C PHE A 83 -11.96 -8.34 1.82
N VAL A 84 -10.73 -8.67 1.42
CA VAL A 84 -10.36 -8.92 0.02
C VAL A 84 -10.75 -10.35 -0.36
N THR A 85 -12.03 -10.54 -0.61
CA THR A 85 -12.56 -11.82 -1.08
C THR A 85 -12.28 -12.04 -2.56
N GLN A 86 -12.35 -13.29 -3.01
CA GLN A 86 -12.20 -13.60 -4.45
C GLN A 86 -13.19 -12.82 -5.33
N PRO A 87 -14.50 -12.65 -5.00
CA PRO A 87 -15.40 -11.81 -5.77
C PRO A 87 -14.96 -10.34 -5.84
N LEU A 88 -14.46 -9.77 -4.74
CA LEU A 88 -13.94 -8.40 -4.73
C LEU A 88 -12.70 -8.26 -5.61
N ALA A 89 -11.73 -9.16 -5.46
CA ALA A 89 -10.52 -9.15 -6.28
C ALA A 89 -10.84 -9.26 -7.79
N GLN A 90 -11.80 -10.12 -8.16
CA GLN A 90 -12.24 -10.23 -9.54
C GLN A 90 -12.98 -8.98 -10.03
N TYR A 91 -13.77 -8.35 -9.16
CA TYR A 91 -14.42 -7.07 -9.48
C TYR A 91 -13.38 -5.97 -9.74
N VAL A 92 -12.36 -5.87 -8.89
CA VAL A 92 -11.24 -4.92 -9.06
C VAL A 92 -10.55 -5.15 -10.41
N LEU A 93 -10.16 -6.39 -10.70
CA LEU A 93 -9.48 -6.74 -11.96
C LEU A 93 -10.31 -6.35 -13.19
N ASN A 94 -11.62 -6.62 -13.17
CA ASN A 94 -12.50 -6.37 -14.30
C ASN A 94 -12.83 -4.88 -14.47
N THR A 95 -12.89 -4.12 -13.37
CA THR A 95 -13.32 -2.72 -13.37
C THR A 95 -12.13 -1.76 -13.47
N TRP A 96 -11.03 -2.09 -12.83
CA TRP A 96 -9.82 -1.26 -12.73
C TRP A 96 -8.55 -2.09 -13.01
N PRO A 97 -8.34 -2.56 -14.24
CA PRO A 97 -7.22 -3.45 -14.58
C PRO A 97 -5.83 -2.83 -14.33
N ASP A 98 -5.78 -1.50 -14.24
CA ASP A 98 -4.56 -0.76 -13.94
C ASP A 98 -4.41 -0.41 -12.46
N ALA A 99 -5.20 -1.03 -11.56
CA ALA A 99 -5.09 -0.81 -10.13
C ALA A 99 -3.71 -1.25 -9.61
N ILE A 100 -2.94 -0.29 -9.04
CA ILE A 100 -1.59 -0.53 -8.53
C ILE A 100 -1.56 -1.57 -7.41
N MET A 101 -2.60 -1.64 -6.59
CA MET A 101 -2.70 -2.62 -5.49
C MET A 101 -3.19 -3.99 -5.96
N TYR A 102 -3.46 -4.18 -7.27
CA TYR A 102 -3.79 -5.48 -7.85
C TYR A 102 -2.60 -6.09 -8.61
N TYR A 103 -1.96 -5.30 -9.48
CA TYR A 103 -0.76 -5.69 -10.23
C TYR A 103 0.20 -4.52 -10.37
N THR A 104 1.48 -4.81 -10.20
CA THR A 104 2.58 -3.85 -10.40
C THR A 104 3.16 -3.86 -11.81
N TYR A 105 2.74 -4.80 -12.66
CA TYR A 105 3.25 -4.96 -14.04
C TYR A 105 2.16 -4.67 -15.07
N ASN A 106 2.58 -4.17 -16.23
CA ASN A 106 1.80 -4.22 -17.47
C ASN A 106 2.35 -5.34 -18.35
N SER A 107 1.60 -6.44 -18.49
CA SER A 107 2.02 -7.60 -19.27
C SER A 107 2.26 -7.32 -20.76
N ASP A 108 1.60 -6.29 -21.29
CA ASP A 108 1.55 -6.05 -22.75
C ASP A 108 2.58 -5.05 -23.26
N ASN A 109 3.13 -4.17 -22.39
CA ASN A 109 3.98 -3.05 -22.80
C ASN A 109 5.42 -3.11 -22.25
N GLY A 110 5.75 -4.18 -21.53
CA GLY A 110 7.03 -4.23 -20.81
C GLY A 110 6.99 -3.45 -19.49
N ILE A 111 8.16 -3.27 -18.88
CA ILE A 111 8.31 -2.58 -17.60
C ILE A 111 8.83 -1.18 -17.85
N SER A 112 8.13 -0.15 -17.38
CA SER A 112 8.68 1.19 -17.33
C SER A 112 9.58 1.38 -16.12
N TYR A 113 10.70 2.06 -16.31
CA TYR A 113 11.67 2.37 -15.25
C TYR A 113 11.77 3.88 -14.96
N ASP A 114 11.02 4.71 -15.64
CA ASP A 114 11.06 6.17 -15.53
C ASP A 114 9.77 6.78 -14.97
N HIS A 115 8.70 6.00 -14.89
CA HIS A 115 7.42 6.45 -14.32
C HIS A 115 6.61 5.30 -13.73
N ILE A 116 5.60 5.65 -12.95
CA ILE A 116 4.61 4.73 -12.40
C ILE A 116 3.53 4.51 -13.45
N GLU A 117 3.37 3.28 -13.93
CA GLU A 117 2.43 2.94 -15.01
C GLU A 117 1.00 2.62 -14.50
N LYS A 118 0.86 2.38 -13.20
CA LYS A 118 -0.40 1.99 -12.57
C LYS A 118 -1.07 3.17 -11.88
N THR A 119 -2.34 3.02 -11.54
CA THR A 119 -3.16 4.07 -10.94
C THR A 119 -3.74 3.64 -9.59
N LEU A 120 -4.10 4.62 -8.79
CA LEU A 120 -4.93 4.40 -7.61
C LEU A 120 -6.37 4.14 -8.08
N CYS A 121 -6.89 2.94 -7.89
CA CYS A 121 -8.30 2.69 -8.13
C CYS A 121 -9.17 3.35 -7.03
N PRO A 122 -10.46 3.60 -7.30
CA PRO A 122 -11.35 4.23 -6.33
C PRO A 122 -11.44 3.51 -4.98
N LEU A 123 -11.33 2.18 -4.95
CA LEU A 123 -11.31 1.43 -3.69
C LEU A 123 -10.03 1.73 -2.88
N THR A 124 -8.87 1.76 -3.52
CA THR A 124 -7.62 2.15 -2.85
C THR A 124 -7.69 3.58 -2.35
N ALA A 125 -8.17 4.52 -3.19
CA ALA A 125 -8.35 5.92 -2.81
C ALA A 125 -9.31 6.06 -1.61
N TYR A 126 -10.40 5.28 -1.57
CA TYR A 126 -11.30 5.23 -0.42
C TYR A 126 -10.60 4.75 0.86
N ARG A 127 -9.83 3.66 0.76
CA ARG A 127 -9.09 3.11 1.91
C ARG A 127 -8.02 4.07 2.44
N LEU A 128 -7.45 4.87 1.56
CA LEU A 128 -6.50 5.94 1.92
C LEU A 128 -7.17 7.23 2.42
N GLY A 129 -8.50 7.28 2.47
CA GLY A 129 -9.24 8.47 2.89
C GLY A 129 -9.21 9.64 1.90
N LEU A 130 -8.83 9.40 0.66
CA LEU A 130 -8.78 10.42 -0.39
C LEU A 130 -10.14 10.70 -1.02
N VAL A 131 -11.08 9.79 -0.87
CA VAL A 131 -12.48 9.90 -1.34
C VAL A 131 -13.43 9.29 -0.31
N ASP A 132 -14.68 9.79 -0.26
CA ASP A 132 -15.68 9.37 0.73
C ASP A 132 -16.42 8.07 0.38
N SER A 133 -16.28 7.60 -0.85
CA SER A 133 -16.93 6.37 -1.33
C SER A 133 -16.22 5.80 -2.55
N PHE A 134 -16.53 4.53 -2.88
CA PHE A 134 -16.07 3.90 -4.11
C PHE A 134 -17.23 3.19 -4.83
N PRO A 135 -17.18 3.06 -6.17
CA PRO A 135 -18.13 2.24 -6.92
C PRO A 135 -18.07 0.77 -6.46
N GLY A 136 -19.23 0.18 -6.13
CA GLY A 136 -19.29 -1.18 -5.60
C GLY A 136 -19.33 -1.30 -4.08
N SER A 137 -19.35 -0.19 -3.32
CA SER A 137 -19.40 -0.20 -1.85
C SER A 137 -20.64 -0.94 -1.31
N GLU A 138 -21.79 -0.85 -1.99
CA GLU A 138 -23.00 -1.60 -1.62
C GLU A 138 -22.86 -3.11 -1.87
N GLN A 139 -22.14 -3.49 -2.93
CA GLN A 139 -21.89 -4.90 -3.28
C GLN A 139 -20.85 -5.53 -2.35
N PHE A 140 -19.91 -4.75 -1.87
CA PHE A 140 -18.79 -5.20 -1.02
C PHE A 140 -18.74 -4.44 0.31
N PRO A 141 -19.74 -4.58 1.19
CA PRO A 141 -19.81 -3.84 2.44
C PRO A 141 -18.66 -4.13 3.40
N ALA A 142 -18.02 -5.30 3.31
CA ALA A 142 -16.84 -5.62 4.11
C ALA A 142 -15.65 -4.70 3.80
N ALA A 143 -15.54 -4.19 2.57
CA ALA A 143 -14.49 -3.27 2.19
C ALA A 143 -14.68 -1.85 2.75
N THR A 144 -15.85 -1.57 3.36
CA THR A 144 -16.18 -0.27 3.97
C THR A 144 -16.20 -0.31 5.50
N GLN A 145 -15.86 -1.45 6.14
CA GLN A 145 -15.99 -1.62 7.58
C GLN A 145 -15.01 -0.78 8.39
N ASP A 146 -13.81 -0.54 7.86
CA ASP A 146 -12.85 0.35 8.50
C ASP A 146 -13.01 1.75 7.93
N PRO A 147 -13.06 2.79 8.77
CA PRO A 147 -13.20 4.17 8.29
C PRO A 147 -12.06 4.51 7.31
N PRO A 148 -12.37 5.17 6.18
CA PRO A 148 -11.35 5.64 5.25
C PRO A 148 -10.36 6.58 5.92
N GLY A 149 -9.09 6.46 5.57
CA GLY A 149 -8.03 7.36 6.06
C GLY A 149 -7.75 7.27 7.56
N VAL A 150 -8.29 6.27 8.25
CA VAL A 150 -7.98 6.02 9.66
C VAL A 150 -6.95 4.90 9.74
N PHE A 151 -5.74 5.26 10.11
CA PHE A 151 -4.67 4.30 10.37
C PHE A 151 -4.45 4.21 11.87
N SER A 152 -4.44 3.01 12.41
CA SER A 152 -3.97 2.78 13.76
C SER A 152 -2.45 2.66 13.71
N ASN A 153 -1.76 3.71 14.08
CA ASN A 153 -0.36 3.58 14.39
C ASN A 153 -0.27 2.95 15.77
N GLY A 154 0.06 1.78 16.01
CA GLY A 154 0.07 1.03 17.25
C GLY A 154 0.28 1.74 18.60
N ALA A 155 0.26 3.04 18.63
CA ALA A 155 0.22 3.90 19.83
C ALA A 155 -1.23 4.30 20.20
N GLY A 156 -2.25 3.70 19.57
CA GLY A 156 -3.65 4.07 19.78
C GLY A 156 -4.03 5.43 19.21
N GLN A 157 -3.17 6.03 18.42
CA GLN A 157 -3.46 7.26 17.68
C GLN A 157 -3.93 6.86 16.28
N ASN A 158 -5.11 7.33 15.91
CA ASN A 158 -5.59 7.23 14.54
C ASN A 158 -5.01 8.39 13.74
N TRP A 159 -4.31 8.06 12.68
CA TRP A 159 -3.87 9.05 11.71
C TRP A 159 -4.94 9.24 10.65
N THR A 160 -5.24 10.48 10.29
CA THR A 160 -6.17 10.79 9.18
C THR A 160 -5.44 11.63 8.14
N ALA A 161 -5.79 11.48 6.88
CA ALA A 161 -5.19 12.25 5.79
C ALA A 161 -5.37 13.78 5.95
N SER A 162 -6.30 14.22 6.81
CA SER A 162 -6.51 15.64 7.14
C SER A 162 -5.47 16.20 8.11
N ASP A 163 -4.73 15.36 8.82
CA ASP A 163 -3.80 15.82 9.86
C ASP A 163 -2.46 16.32 9.29
N GLU A 164 -2.19 16.11 8.00
CA GLU A 164 -1.00 16.62 7.31
C GLU A 164 -1.20 17.95 6.56
N ALA A 165 -2.41 18.51 6.54
CA ALA A 165 -2.73 19.71 5.78
C ALA A 165 -2.55 21.03 6.57
N THR A 166 -1.88 20.99 7.74
CA THR A 166 -1.62 22.20 8.55
C THR A 166 -0.11 22.45 8.72
#